data_f5654e07b4768d84af5a58d259978418
#
_entry.id   f5654e07b4768d84af5a58d259978418
#
_cell.length_a   1.000
_cell.length_b   1.000
_cell.length_c   1.000
_cell.angle_alpha   90.00
_cell.angle_beta   90.00
_cell.angle_gamma   90.00
#
_symmetry.space_group_name_H-M   'P 1'
#
loop_
_entity.id
_entity.type
_entity.pdbx_description
1 polymer ?
#
loop_
_entity_poly.entity_id
_entity_poly.type
_entity_poly.pdbx_seq_one_letter_code
_entity_poly.pdbx_strand_id
1 'polypeptide(L)'
;MNILVIENNEQPYIKRIWNDLDSLRKIIGEQDIEVEEYDDVLLVYNPKGIKDNLPINRYINGLAIRGTFIITGNNVKEMDFMGLSNEQIDKYMEMFDLERETNYKKSSKI
;
A
#
# COMPACT_ATOMS: atom_id res chain seq x y z
N MET A 1 11.84 -9.29 -4.63
CA MET A 1 10.54 -9.65 -4.03
C MET A 1 9.40 -8.99 -4.79
N ASN A 2 8.28 -9.66 -4.84
CA ASN A 2 7.08 -9.09 -5.46
C ASN A 2 6.30 -8.29 -4.43
N ILE A 3 5.95 -7.07 -4.80
CA ILE A 3 5.15 -6.16 -3.98
C ILE A 3 3.95 -5.67 -4.78
N LEU A 4 2.99 -5.07 -4.10
CA LEU A 4 1.93 -4.32 -4.75
C LEU A 4 2.19 -2.83 -4.56
N VAL A 5 2.07 -2.08 -5.64
CA VAL A 5 2.15 -0.62 -5.63
C VAL A 5 0.76 -0.07 -5.91
N ILE A 6 0.33 0.85 -5.06
CA ILE A 6 -1.00 1.45 -5.17
C ILE A 6 -0.84 2.95 -5.31
N GLU A 7 -1.02 3.43 -6.54
CA GLU A 7 -0.93 4.85 -6.89
C GLU A 7 -2.32 5.46 -6.95
N ASN A 8 -2.38 6.78 -6.78
CA ASN A 8 -3.64 7.50 -6.82
C ASN A 8 -4.35 7.31 -8.17
N ASN A 9 -5.63 6.99 -8.11
CA ASN A 9 -6.50 6.84 -9.29
C ASN A 9 -6.07 5.74 -10.25
N GLU A 10 -5.26 4.78 -9.77
CA GLU A 10 -4.78 3.66 -10.56
C GLU A 10 -5.12 2.35 -9.89
N GLN A 11 -5.26 1.30 -10.69
CA GLN A 11 -5.39 -0.05 -10.15
C GLN A 11 -4.08 -0.48 -9.51
N PRO A 12 -4.14 -1.27 -8.42
CA PRO A 12 -2.92 -1.83 -7.85
C PRO A 12 -2.16 -2.64 -8.90
N TYR A 13 -0.84 -2.61 -8.85
CA TYR A 13 -0.05 -3.42 -9.76
C TYR A 13 1.11 -4.09 -9.04
N ILE A 14 1.54 -5.22 -9.58
CA ILE A 14 2.66 -6.00 -9.07
C ILE A 14 3.95 -5.35 -9.57
N LYS A 15 4.91 -5.18 -8.68
CA LYS A 15 6.25 -4.75 -9.03
C LYS A 15 7.27 -5.65 -8.34
N ARG A 16 8.30 -6.04 -9.07
CA ARG A 16 9.40 -6.82 -8.51
C ARG A 16 10.56 -5.88 -8.21
N ILE A 17 11.01 -5.89 -6.95
CA ILE A 17 12.09 -5.02 -6.48
C ILE A 17 13.09 -5.82 -5.63
N TRP A 18 14.24 -5.22 -5.40
CA TRP A 18 15.17 -5.72 -4.39
C TRP A 18 14.56 -5.53 -3.00
N ASN A 19 14.92 -6.42 -2.08
CA ASN A 19 14.48 -6.32 -0.69
C ASN A 19 15.42 -5.36 0.05
N ASP A 20 15.25 -4.07 -0.18
CA ASP A 20 16.00 -3.01 0.50
C ASP A 20 15.13 -1.75 0.66
N LEU A 21 15.51 -0.92 1.61
CA LEU A 21 14.77 0.30 1.93
C LEU A 21 14.83 1.33 0.80
N ASP A 22 15.96 1.40 0.08
CA ASP A 22 16.11 2.37 -1.01
C ASP A 22 15.13 2.13 -2.16
N SER A 23 14.87 0.86 -2.48
CA SER A 23 13.87 0.51 -3.49
C SER A 23 12.48 0.98 -3.08
N LEU A 24 12.11 0.79 -1.81
CA LEU A 24 10.84 1.25 -1.28
C LEU A 24 10.75 2.78 -1.25
N ARG A 25 11.79 3.45 -0.81
CA ARG A 25 11.86 4.91 -0.77
C ARG A 25 11.69 5.53 -2.14
N LYS A 26 12.31 4.94 -3.16
CA LYS A 26 12.17 5.42 -4.54
C LYS A 26 10.72 5.39 -5.03
N ILE A 27 10.00 4.35 -4.73
CA ILE A 27 8.61 4.21 -5.15
C ILE A 27 7.72 5.21 -4.42
N ILE A 28 7.91 5.34 -3.10
CA ILE A 28 7.15 6.27 -2.27
C ILE A 28 7.51 7.72 -2.59
N GLY A 29 8.75 7.96 -3.03
CA GLY A 29 9.23 9.31 -3.34
C GLY A 29 9.62 10.12 -2.11
N GLU A 30 9.98 9.44 -1.00
CA GLU A 30 10.31 10.09 0.27
C GLU A 30 11.38 9.28 0.99
N GLN A 31 12.30 9.99 1.67
CA GLN A 31 13.33 9.35 2.48
C GLN A 31 12.77 8.74 3.75
N ASP A 32 11.86 9.46 4.40
CA ASP A 32 11.19 8.97 5.60
C ASP A 32 9.96 8.18 5.19
N ILE A 33 9.96 6.89 5.47
CA ILE A 33 8.83 6.03 5.21
C ILE A 33 8.36 5.41 6.52
N GLU A 34 7.06 5.17 6.62
CA GLU A 34 6.44 4.50 7.74
C GLU A 34 6.06 3.08 7.33
N VAL A 35 6.20 2.14 8.25
CA VAL A 35 5.84 0.74 8.03
C VAL A 35 4.87 0.33 9.12
N GLU A 36 3.70 -0.17 8.73
CA GLU A 36 2.70 -0.67 9.67
C GLU A 36 2.28 -2.09 9.32
N GLU A 37 2.06 -2.89 10.34
CA GLU A 37 1.46 -4.20 10.15
C GLU A 37 -0.02 -4.04 9.87
N TYR A 38 -0.50 -4.76 8.86
CA TYR A 38 -1.91 -4.85 8.54
C TYR A 38 -2.22 -6.28 8.16
N ASP A 39 -2.97 -6.97 9.03
CA ASP A 39 -3.30 -8.39 8.85
C ASP A 39 -2.01 -9.19 8.64
N ASP A 40 -1.85 -9.86 7.52
CA ASP A 40 -0.68 -10.71 7.21
C ASP A 40 0.39 -10.01 6.36
N VAL A 41 0.29 -8.69 6.20
CA VAL A 41 1.19 -7.92 5.34
C VAL A 41 1.73 -6.69 6.05
N LEU A 42 2.64 -5.99 5.37
CA LEU A 42 3.14 -4.69 5.81
C LEU A 42 2.70 -3.63 4.81
N LEU A 43 2.24 -2.51 5.34
CA LEU A 43 1.97 -1.30 4.56
C LEU A 43 3.15 -0.36 4.70
N VAL A 44 3.62 0.17 3.57
CA VAL A 44 4.72 1.14 3.52
C VAL A 44 4.19 2.41 2.88
N TYR A 45 4.29 3.53 3.57
CA TYR A 45 3.70 4.77 3.11
C TYR A 45 4.48 6.00 3.57
N ASN A 46 4.11 7.16 3.04
CA ASN A 46 4.71 8.45 3.40
C ASN A 46 4.04 9.00 4.67
N PRO A 47 4.77 9.11 5.80
CA PRO A 47 4.19 9.63 7.04
C PRO A 47 3.81 11.12 6.97
N LYS A 48 4.29 11.83 5.95
CA LYS A 48 4.06 13.26 5.75
C LYS A 48 2.90 13.55 4.81
N GLY A 49 2.03 12.58 4.54
CA GLY A 49 0.97 12.75 3.55
C GLY A 49 0.06 13.94 3.80
N ILE A 50 -0.31 14.18 5.06
CA ILE A 50 -1.14 15.34 5.43
C ILE A 50 -0.33 16.64 5.30
N LYS A 51 0.86 16.67 5.87
CA LYS A 51 1.74 17.84 5.84
C LYS A 51 2.06 18.28 4.41
N ASP A 52 2.35 17.32 3.53
CA ASP A 52 2.69 17.57 2.15
C ASP A 52 1.45 17.72 1.25
N ASN A 53 0.27 17.71 1.85
CA ASN A 53 -1.01 17.86 1.16
C ASN A 53 -1.17 16.86 -0.01
N LEU A 54 -0.76 15.62 0.21
CA LEU A 54 -0.94 14.57 -0.78
C LEU A 54 -2.43 14.18 -0.87
N PRO A 55 -2.91 13.85 -2.07
CA PRO A 55 -4.30 13.44 -2.23
C PRO A 55 -4.58 12.11 -1.54
N ILE A 56 -5.80 11.93 -1.07
CA ILE A 56 -6.23 10.66 -0.50
C ILE A 56 -6.25 9.62 -1.62
N ASN A 57 -5.58 8.50 -1.36
CA ASN A 57 -5.47 7.40 -2.31
C ASN A 57 -6.53 6.32 -2.04
N ARG A 58 -6.47 5.76 -0.85
CA ARG A 58 -7.39 4.70 -0.41
C ARG A 58 -7.71 4.88 1.07
N TYR A 59 -8.72 4.12 1.53
CA TYR A 59 -9.06 4.04 2.95
C TYR A 59 -8.81 2.62 3.45
N ILE A 60 -8.23 2.52 4.65
CA ILE A 60 -8.06 1.25 5.35
C ILE A 60 -8.67 1.42 6.73
N ASN A 61 -9.69 0.63 7.03
CA ASN A 61 -10.41 0.69 8.31
C ASN A 61 -10.86 2.13 8.66
N GLY A 62 -11.31 2.88 7.64
CA GLY A 62 -11.77 4.24 7.83
C GLY A 62 -10.67 5.29 7.88
N LEU A 63 -9.40 4.89 7.87
CA LEU A 63 -8.27 5.81 7.86
C LEU A 63 -7.81 6.07 6.42
N ALA A 64 -7.63 7.34 6.09
CA ALA A 64 -7.18 7.73 4.77
C ALA A 64 -5.67 7.53 4.63
N ILE A 65 -5.26 6.88 3.55
CA ILE A 65 -3.86 6.80 3.15
C ILE A 65 -3.67 7.77 2.01
N ARG A 66 -2.70 8.66 2.16
CA ARG A 66 -2.42 9.73 1.18
C ARG A 66 -1.17 9.43 0.39
N GLY A 67 -1.28 9.63 -0.93
CA GLY A 67 -0.18 9.36 -1.85
C GLY A 67 0.03 7.88 -2.13
N THR A 68 1.06 7.58 -2.89
CA THR A 68 1.42 6.20 -3.24
C THR A 68 1.80 5.41 -2.00
N PHE A 69 1.34 4.17 -1.91
CA PHE A 69 1.76 3.25 -0.85
C PHE A 69 2.02 1.86 -1.41
N ILE A 70 2.68 1.05 -0.60
CA ILE A 70 3.15 -0.27 -1.00
C ILE A 70 2.64 -1.30 -0.01
N ILE A 71 2.35 -2.50 -0.52
CA ILE A 71 2.07 -3.68 0.32
C ILE A 71 3.17 -4.69 0.07
N THR A 72 3.82 -5.11 1.15
CA THR A 72 4.84 -6.18 1.14
C THR A 72 4.39 -7.33 2.03
N GLY A 73 5.01 -8.49 1.85
CA GLY A 73 4.87 -9.57 2.79
C GLY A 73 5.61 -9.24 4.10
N ASN A 74 5.20 -9.88 5.16
CA ASN A 74 5.75 -9.70 6.49
C ASN A 74 6.49 -10.96 6.93
N ASN A 75 7.82 -10.91 6.93
CA ASN A 75 8.64 -11.99 7.45
C ASN A 75 8.82 -11.79 8.96
N VAL A 76 7.81 -12.18 9.71
CA VAL A 76 7.77 -11.99 11.17
C VAL A 76 8.99 -12.65 11.84
N LYS A 77 9.39 -13.82 11.37
CA LYS A 77 10.49 -14.59 11.95
C LYS A 77 11.82 -13.87 11.84
N GLU A 78 12.07 -13.26 10.68
CA GLU A 78 13.32 -12.53 10.41
C GLU A 78 13.19 -11.03 10.69
N MET A 79 12.00 -10.57 11.08
CA MET A 79 11.70 -9.16 11.31
C MET A 79 12.07 -8.30 10.09
N ASP A 80 11.64 -8.72 8.92
CA ASP A 80 12.01 -8.12 7.65
C ASP A 80 10.84 -8.15 6.66
N PHE A 81 11.04 -7.48 5.54
CA PHE A 81 10.13 -7.58 4.41
C PHE A 81 10.33 -8.91 3.69
N MET A 82 9.29 -9.34 3.00
CA MET A 82 9.39 -10.45 2.07
C MET A 82 8.42 -10.24 0.92
N GLY A 83 8.58 -11.01 -0.14
CA GLY A 83 7.65 -10.96 -1.26
C GLY A 83 6.25 -11.43 -0.86
N LEU A 84 5.26 -10.90 -1.53
CA LEU A 84 3.87 -11.35 -1.36
C LEU A 84 3.67 -12.71 -2.00
N SER A 85 2.85 -13.54 -1.38
CA SER A 85 2.38 -14.78 -1.99
C SER A 85 1.34 -14.45 -3.07
N ASN A 86 1.06 -15.43 -3.94
CA ASN A 86 0.01 -15.26 -4.95
C ASN A 86 -1.36 -15.01 -4.32
N GLU A 87 -1.64 -15.69 -3.21
CA GLU A 87 -2.90 -15.50 -2.47
C GLU A 87 -3.01 -14.09 -1.91
N GLN A 88 -1.92 -13.57 -1.37
CA GLN A 88 -1.89 -12.20 -0.86
C GLN A 88 -2.06 -11.18 -1.99
N ILE A 89 -1.39 -11.39 -3.11
CA ILE A 89 -1.53 -10.52 -4.27
C ILE A 89 -2.99 -10.45 -4.72
N ASP A 90 -3.65 -11.58 -4.88
CA ASP A 90 -5.05 -11.63 -5.30
C ASP A 90 -5.96 -10.94 -4.30
N LYS A 91 -5.75 -11.19 -3.02
CA LYS A 91 -6.55 -10.60 -1.94
C LYS A 91 -6.46 -9.07 -1.94
N TYR A 92 -5.26 -8.52 -2.01
CA TYR A 92 -5.06 -7.08 -1.88
C TYR A 92 -5.29 -6.34 -3.19
N MET A 93 -5.13 -6.99 -4.33
CA MET A 93 -5.56 -6.42 -5.61
C MET A 93 -7.08 -6.22 -5.62
N GLU A 94 -7.82 -7.17 -5.10
CA GLU A 94 -9.27 -7.05 -4.98
C GLU A 94 -9.67 -6.01 -3.95
N MET A 95 -9.03 -6.02 -2.78
CA MET A 95 -9.32 -5.07 -1.71
C MET A 95 -9.18 -3.62 -2.15
N PHE A 96 -8.13 -3.32 -2.92
CA PHE A 96 -7.81 -1.96 -3.36
C PHE A 96 -8.20 -1.68 -4.81
N ASP A 97 -9.05 -2.52 -5.37
CA ASP A 97 -9.62 -2.29 -6.70
C ASP A 97 -10.30 -0.92 -6.72
N LEU A 98 -9.99 -0.14 -7.72
CA LEU A 98 -10.45 1.25 -7.81
C LEU A 98 -11.98 1.33 -7.94
N GLU A 99 -12.57 0.44 -8.70
CA GLU A 99 -14.01 0.39 -8.88
C GLU A 99 -14.75 0.05 -7.58
N ARG A 100 -14.23 -0.92 -6.82
CA ARG A 100 -14.79 -1.31 -5.54
C ARG A 100 -14.74 -0.15 -4.55
N GLU A 101 -13.62 0.56 -4.49
CA GLU A 101 -13.46 1.72 -3.62
C GLU A 101 -14.46 2.84 -3.98
N THR A 102 -14.66 3.08 -5.27
CA THR A 102 -15.64 4.05 -5.75
C THR A 102 -17.07 3.66 -5.37
N ASN A 103 -17.41 2.40 -5.52
CA ASN A 103 -18.73 1.89 -5.16
C ASN A 103 -18.98 2.00 -3.66
N TYR A 104 -17.98 1.71 -2.84
CA TYR A 104 -18.06 1.85 -1.39
C TYR A 104 -18.33 3.30 -0.99
N LYS A 105 -17.62 4.26 -1.58
CA LYS A 105 -17.82 5.68 -1.32
C LYS A 105 -19.23 6.14 -1.69
N LYS A 106 -19.76 5.68 -2.81
CA LYS A 106 -21.13 6.00 -3.23
C LYS A 106 -22.13 5.47 -2.22
N SER A 107 -21.95 4.26 -1.75
CA SER A 107 -22.83 3.64 -0.76
C SER A 107 -22.84 4.42 0.55
N SER A 108 -21.70 4.92 0.98
CA SER A 108 -21.57 5.64 2.24
C SER A 108 -22.23 7.01 2.24
N LYS A 109 -22.63 7.53 1.09
CA LYS A 109 -23.30 8.83 0.95
C LYS A 109 -24.81 8.75 1.01
N ILE A 110 -25.34 7.58 0.98
CA ILE A 110 -26.78 7.35 1.07
C ILE A 110 -27.18 7.20 2.54
#